data_a2eba44a55f973f4146240729940e28b
#
_entry.id   a2eba44a55f973f4146240729940e28b
#
_cell.length_a   1.000
_cell.length_b   1.000
_cell.length_c   1.000
_cell.angle_alpha   90.00
_cell.angle_beta   90.00
_cell.angle_gamma   90.00
#
_symmetry.space_group_name_H-M   'P 1'
#
loop_
_entity.id
_entity.type
_entity.pdbx_description
1 polymer ?
#
loop_
_entity_poly.entity_id
_entity_poly.type
_entity_poly.pdbx_seq_one_letter_code
_entity_poly.pdbx_strand_id
1 'polypeptide(L)'
;LLAQLWKPKNKILNYFWEILTVSFAAQIGTLPLSIYYFHQFPGLFFVTNLIIIPFLSLIMALGALVMVLAALDFVPLFLSKSLEWSIYILNKIINSIASLEQFIFRDIPFNWQLLLSLYLLIITTIIWFKKPSFNRLIMTLIAVLIFLFFYFQNYWTIEKHSELIVFNCFKNTIIAERIGKNITLNTSDSLLKTSDKN
;
A
#
# COMPACT_ATOMS: atom_id res chain seq x y z
N LEU A 1 -9.88 -18.03 8.45
CA LEU A 1 -9.83 -18.80 7.20
C LEU A 1 -8.40 -19.04 6.74
N LEU A 2 -7.63 -18.02 6.43
CA LEU A 2 -6.25 -18.16 5.94
C LEU A 2 -5.33 -18.89 6.93
N ALA A 3 -5.40 -18.57 8.23
CA ALA A 3 -4.61 -19.23 9.26
C ALA A 3 -4.96 -20.72 9.47
N GLN A 4 -6.14 -21.15 9.00
CA GLN A 4 -6.57 -22.55 9.12
C GLN A 4 -6.14 -23.42 7.94
N LEU A 5 -5.66 -22.82 6.83
CA LEU A 5 -5.23 -23.56 5.64
C LEU A 5 -4.00 -24.41 5.91
N TRP A 6 -3.13 -23.95 6.78
CA TRP A 6 -1.91 -24.68 7.17
C TRP A 6 -1.56 -24.38 8.62
N LYS A 7 -1.27 -25.42 9.40
CA LYS A 7 -0.82 -25.32 10.78
C LYS A 7 0.52 -26.05 10.92
N PRO A 8 1.65 -25.34 10.83
CA PRO A 8 2.94 -25.92 11.03
C PRO A 8 3.08 -26.49 12.44
N LYS A 9 3.70 -27.66 12.57
CA LYS A 9 3.96 -28.29 13.89
C LYS A 9 4.99 -27.51 14.70
N ASN A 10 5.88 -26.79 14.06
CA ASN A 10 6.90 -25.97 14.70
C ASN A 10 6.29 -24.64 15.18
N LYS A 11 6.45 -24.32 16.48
CA LYS A 11 5.92 -23.09 17.10
C LYS A 11 6.44 -21.81 16.42
N ILE A 12 7.73 -21.78 16.04
CA ILE A 12 8.34 -20.63 15.38
C ILE A 12 7.72 -20.44 13.99
N LEU A 13 7.60 -21.52 13.21
CA LEU A 13 7.02 -21.48 11.89
C LEU A 13 5.53 -21.10 11.92
N ASN A 14 4.81 -21.57 12.95
CA ASN A 14 3.41 -21.19 13.15
C ASN A 14 3.26 -19.69 13.47
N TYR A 15 4.14 -19.12 14.28
CA TYR A 15 4.15 -17.69 14.59
C TYR A 15 4.35 -16.83 13.32
N PHE A 16 5.33 -17.17 12.49
CA PHE A 16 5.54 -16.47 11.22
C PHE A 16 4.36 -16.66 10.24
N TRP A 17 3.77 -17.85 10.22
CA TRP A 17 2.58 -18.10 9.41
C TRP A 17 1.37 -17.27 9.86
N GLU A 18 1.17 -17.12 11.16
CA GLU A 18 0.12 -16.25 11.71
C GLU A 18 0.34 -14.79 11.34
N ILE A 19 1.56 -14.26 11.47
CA ILE A 19 1.90 -12.90 11.04
C ILE A 19 1.59 -12.71 9.56
N LEU A 20 2.01 -13.62 8.70
CA LEU A 20 1.75 -13.55 7.26
C LEU A 20 0.25 -13.55 6.97
N THR A 21 -0.50 -14.47 7.56
CA THR A 21 -1.94 -14.58 7.30
C THR A 21 -2.72 -13.38 7.80
N VAL A 22 -2.36 -12.82 8.95
CA VAL A 22 -2.94 -11.58 9.48
C VAL A 22 -2.59 -10.40 8.59
N SER A 23 -1.33 -10.30 8.15
CA SER A 23 -0.87 -9.24 7.24
C SER A 23 -1.63 -9.27 5.90
N PHE A 24 -1.80 -10.45 5.31
CA PHE A 24 -2.60 -10.60 4.09
C PHE A 24 -4.07 -10.24 4.30
N ALA A 25 -4.66 -10.68 5.41
CA ALA A 25 -6.06 -10.35 5.71
C ALA A 25 -6.26 -8.84 5.91
N ALA A 26 -5.36 -8.19 6.66
CA ALA A 26 -5.36 -6.75 6.86
C ALA A 26 -5.19 -6.01 5.52
N GLN A 27 -4.22 -6.45 4.69
CA GLN A 27 -3.97 -5.83 3.40
C GLN A 27 -5.17 -5.94 2.46
N ILE A 28 -5.83 -7.10 2.37
CA ILE A 28 -7.06 -7.26 1.58
C ILE A 28 -8.15 -6.29 2.05
N GLY A 29 -8.28 -6.09 3.37
CA GLY A 29 -9.25 -5.15 3.93
C GLY A 29 -8.94 -3.68 3.66
N THR A 30 -7.66 -3.30 3.70
CA THR A 30 -7.23 -1.92 3.53
C THR A 30 -6.91 -1.55 2.08
N LEU A 31 -6.65 -2.55 1.22
CA LEU A 31 -6.25 -2.37 -0.18
C LEU A 31 -7.15 -1.39 -0.96
N PRO A 32 -8.50 -1.54 -0.96
CA PRO A 32 -9.35 -0.66 -1.76
C PRO A 32 -9.23 0.80 -1.33
N LEU A 33 -9.20 1.05 -0.02
CA LEU A 33 -9.04 2.40 0.55
C LEU A 33 -7.64 2.96 0.27
N SER A 34 -6.62 2.14 0.41
CA SER A 34 -5.23 2.55 0.15
C SER A 34 -5.06 2.99 -1.31
N ILE A 35 -5.58 2.22 -2.27
CA ILE A 35 -5.52 2.58 -3.68
C ILE A 35 -6.37 3.83 -3.95
N TYR A 36 -7.56 3.96 -3.33
CA TYR A 36 -8.45 5.10 -3.55
C TYR A 36 -7.85 6.44 -3.08
N TYR A 37 -7.22 6.44 -1.89
CA TYR A 37 -6.67 7.67 -1.32
C TYR A 37 -5.26 8.00 -1.78
N PHE A 38 -4.42 6.99 -1.93
CA PHE A 38 -3.00 7.19 -2.23
C PHE A 38 -2.64 6.90 -3.68
N HIS A 39 -3.53 6.30 -4.47
CA HIS A 39 -3.29 5.88 -5.86
C HIS A 39 -2.04 4.99 -6.02
N GLN A 40 -1.65 4.30 -4.94
CA GLN A 40 -0.46 3.45 -4.91
C GLN A 40 -0.66 2.21 -4.05
N PHE A 41 0.12 1.17 -4.36
CA PHE A 41 0.11 -0.08 -3.63
C PHE A 41 1.54 -0.54 -3.31
N PRO A 42 1.90 -0.71 -2.03
CA PRO A 42 3.21 -1.22 -1.64
C PRO A 42 3.26 -2.74 -1.81
N GLY A 43 3.96 -3.24 -2.85
CA GLY A 43 4.05 -4.67 -3.13
C GLY A 43 4.79 -5.48 -2.06
N LEU A 44 5.71 -4.85 -1.31
CA LEU A 44 6.52 -5.52 -0.29
C LEU A 44 5.89 -5.53 1.12
N PHE A 45 4.59 -5.20 1.25
CA PHE A 45 3.93 -5.10 2.56
C PHE A 45 4.10 -6.35 3.43
N PHE A 46 4.09 -7.55 2.85
CA PHE A 46 4.22 -8.80 3.58
C PHE A 46 5.63 -9.01 4.14
N VAL A 47 6.67 -8.65 3.39
CA VAL A 47 8.08 -8.71 3.85
C VAL A 47 8.28 -7.70 4.98
N THR A 48 7.79 -6.48 4.76
CA THR A 48 7.86 -5.41 5.74
C THR A 48 7.20 -5.82 7.05
N ASN A 49 5.97 -6.34 7.01
CA ASN A 49 5.23 -6.76 8.19
C ASN A 49 5.89 -7.96 8.89
N LEU A 50 6.45 -8.91 8.13
CA LEU A 50 7.13 -10.09 8.68
C LEU A 50 8.35 -9.71 9.52
N ILE A 51 9.05 -8.64 9.14
CA ILE A 51 10.23 -8.16 9.83
C ILE A 51 9.84 -7.15 10.92
N ILE A 52 9.00 -6.17 10.59
CA ILE A 52 8.69 -5.05 11.49
C ILE A 52 7.85 -5.49 12.69
N ILE A 53 6.85 -6.37 12.52
CA ILE A 53 5.94 -6.75 13.62
C ILE A 53 6.69 -7.39 14.80
N PRO A 54 7.59 -8.38 14.62
CA PRO A 54 8.37 -8.93 15.73
C PRO A 54 9.28 -7.89 16.38
N PHE A 55 9.95 -7.05 15.57
CA PHE A 55 10.81 -5.98 16.08
C PHE A 55 10.03 -4.93 16.86
N LEU A 56 8.89 -4.52 16.36
CA LEU A 56 8.03 -3.53 17.03
C LEU A 56 7.52 -4.09 18.36
N SER A 57 7.15 -5.37 18.41
CA SER A 57 6.71 -6.02 19.65
C SER A 57 7.82 -6.02 20.71
N LEU A 58 9.06 -6.28 20.30
CA LEU A 58 10.23 -6.20 21.18
C LEU A 58 10.46 -4.78 21.70
N ILE A 59 10.42 -3.79 20.80
CA ILE A 59 10.62 -2.38 21.16
C ILE A 59 9.51 -1.90 22.11
N MET A 60 8.27 -2.29 21.88
CA MET A 60 7.15 -1.95 22.76
C MET A 60 7.34 -2.57 24.16
N ALA A 61 7.75 -3.83 24.24
CA ALA A 61 8.01 -4.49 25.52
C ALA A 61 9.16 -3.82 26.26
N LEU A 62 10.29 -3.51 25.58
CA LEU A 62 11.41 -2.79 26.15
C LEU A 62 11.03 -1.36 26.58
N GLY A 63 10.26 -0.66 25.74
CA GLY A 63 9.76 0.70 26.05
C GLY A 63 8.86 0.72 27.28
N ALA A 64 7.92 -0.22 27.38
CA ALA A 64 7.07 -0.39 28.55
C ALA A 64 7.89 -0.66 29.81
N LEU A 65 8.88 -1.52 29.73
CA LEU A 65 9.78 -1.84 30.84
C LEU A 65 10.58 -0.59 31.27
N VAL A 66 11.14 0.16 30.32
CA VAL A 66 11.85 1.41 30.61
C VAL A 66 10.91 2.42 31.27
N MET A 67 9.68 2.56 30.82
CA MET A 67 8.69 3.48 31.42
C MET A 67 8.35 3.09 32.87
N VAL A 68 8.17 1.79 33.15
CA VAL A 68 7.90 1.32 34.52
C VAL A 68 9.09 1.59 35.43
N LEU A 69 10.31 1.32 34.97
CA LEU A 69 11.53 1.56 35.75
C LEU A 69 11.79 3.08 35.96
N ALA A 70 11.44 3.90 34.97
CA ALA A 70 11.53 5.36 35.09
C ALA A 70 10.56 5.90 36.15
N ALA A 71 9.38 5.33 36.28
CA ALA A 71 8.41 5.67 37.31
C ALA A 71 8.89 5.30 38.72
N LEU A 72 9.90 4.40 38.83
CA LEU A 72 10.57 4.03 40.08
C LEU A 72 11.91 4.76 40.29
N ASP A 73 12.18 5.81 39.52
CA ASP A 73 13.42 6.57 39.47
C ASP A 73 14.71 5.72 39.28
N PHE A 74 14.55 4.55 38.67
CA PHE A 74 15.65 3.63 38.43
C PHE A 74 15.65 3.13 36.98
N VAL A 75 16.41 3.77 36.09
CA VAL A 75 16.58 3.36 34.70
C VAL A 75 18.02 2.93 34.44
N PRO A 76 18.30 1.63 34.29
CA PRO A 76 19.64 1.16 33.94
C PRO A 76 20.06 1.67 32.56
N LEU A 77 21.27 2.22 32.46
CA LEU A 77 21.78 2.83 31.23
C LEU A 77 21.80 1.84 30.04
N PHE A 78 22.08 0.57 30.32
CA PHE A 78 22.11 -0.46 29.27
C PHE A 78 20.74 -0.68 28.64
N LEU A 79 19.66 -0.57 29.43
CA LEU A 79 18.29 -0.77 28.96
C LEU A 79 17.83 0.37 28.03
N SER A 80 18.17 1.61 28.41
CA SER A 80 17.91 2.79 27.57
C SER A 80 18.68 2.69 26.25
N LYS A 81 19.96 2.32 26.30
CA LYS A 81 20.77 2.11 25.09
C LYS A 81 20.26 0.96 24.22
N SER A 82 19.77 -0.12 24.83
CA SER A 82 19.19 -1.25 24.09
C SER A 82 17.91 -0.83 23.34
N LEU A 83 17.07 -0.01 23.97
CA LEU A 83 15.88 0.56 23.34
C LEU A 83 16.25 1.48 22.17
N GLU A 84 17.18 2.41 22.39
CA GLU A 84 17.68 3.33 21.36
C GLU A 84 18.25 2.55 20.15
N TRP A 85 19.08 1.55 20.40
CA TRP A 85 19.67 0.70 19.37
C TRP A 85 18.61 -0.09 18.58
N SER A 86 17.61 -0.61 19.28
CA SER A 86 16.50 -1.33 18.64
C SER A 86 15.70 -0.43 17.71
N ILE A 87 15.42 0.82 18.14
CA ILE A 87 14.74 1.80 17.31
C ILE A 87 15.61 2.21 16.11
N TYR A 88 16.92 2.40 16.32
CA TYR A 88 17.85 2.73 15.24
C TYR A 88 17.90 1.65 14.16
N ILE A 89 18.02 0.37 14.59
CA ILE A 89 18.03 -0.77 13.68
C ILE A 89 16.70 -0.86 12.92
N LEU A 90 15.57 -0.70 13.59
CA LEU A 90 14.25 -0.72 12.95
C LEU A 90 14.14 0.36 11.87
N ASN A 91 14.53 1.59 12.19
CA ASN A 91 14.52 2.71 11.24
C ASN A 91 15.42 2.43 10.03
N LYS A 92 16.60 1.83 10.26
CA LYS A 92 17.50 1.45 9.16
C LYS A 92 16.87 0.39 8.24
N ILE A 93 16.19 -0.60 8.81
CA ILE A 93 15.48 -1.64 8.04
C ILE A 93 14.34 -0.99 7.24
N ILE A 94 13.53 -0.13 7.86
CA ILE A 94 12.43 0.57 7.19
C ILE A 94 12.95 1.39 6.02
N ASN A 95 14.00 2.18 6.22
CA ASN A 95 14.59 3.00 5.16
C ASN A 95 15.16 2.15 4.02
N SER A 96 15.76 1.01 4.34
CA SER A 96 16.27 0.08 3.33
C SER A 96 15.15 -0.54 2.50
N ILE A 97 14.01 -0.87 3.10
CA ILE A 97 12.85 -1.40 2.38
C ILE A 97 12.18 -0.28 1.58
N ALA A 98 12.07 0.93 2.15
CA ALA A 98 11.48 2.09 1.49
C ALA A 98 12.28 2.54 0.26
N SER A 99 13.60 2.32 0.23
CA SER A 99 14.43 2.61 -0.94
C SER A 99 14.17 1.68 -2.13
N LEU A 100 13.45 0.57 -1.93
CA LEU A 100 13.05 -0.34 -3.01
C LEU A 100 11.78 0.16 -3.72
N GLU A 101 11.84 1.38 -4.27
CA GLU A 101 10.71 2.06 -4.91
C GLU A 101 10.09 1.31 -6.09
N GLN A 102 10.87 0.47 -6.77
CA GLN A 102 10.41 -0.34 -7.90
C GLN A 102 9.29 -1.34 -7.54
N PHE A 103 9.08 -1.64 -6.26
CA PHE A 103 8.00 -2.49 -5.77
C PHE A 103 6.76 -1.70 -5.31
N ILE A 104 6.76 -0.38 -5.48
CA ILE A 104 5.60 0.46 -5.23
C ILE A 104 4.90 0.70 -6.56
N PHE A 105 3.72 0.12 -6.71
CA PHE A 105 2.86 0.40 -7.86
C PHE A 105 2.20 1.75 -7.63
N ARG A 106 2.60 2.76 -8.44
CA ARG A 106 2.12 4.15 -8.37
C ARG A 106 1.15 4.42 -9.52
N ASP A 107 0.42 5.53 -9.42
CA ASP A 107 -0.46 6.06 -10.46
C ASP A 107 -1.58 5.07 -10.87
N ILE A 108 -2.15 4.37 -9.89
CA ILE A 108 -3.28 3.48 -10.12
C ILE A 108 -4.56 4.34 -10.18
N PRO A 109 -5.18 4.49 -11.36
CA PRO A 109 -6.40 5.27 -11.49
C PRO A 109 -7.56 4.50 -10.84
N PHE A 110 -8.08 5.04 -9.74
CA PHE A 110 -9.08 4.37 -8.93
C PHE A 110 -10.13 5.36 -8.45
N ASN A 111 -11.39 5.14 -8.83
CA ASN A 111 -12.51 5.98 -8.47
C ASN A 111 -13.39 5.32 -7.39
N TRP A 112 -14.38 6.07 -6.85
CA TRP A 112 -15.27 5.58 -5.82
C TRP A 112 -16.12 4.37 -6.25
N GLN A 113 -16.45 4.25 -7.54
CA GLN A 113 -17.21 3.12 -8.08
C GLN A 113 -16.38 1.84 -8.04
N LEU A 114 -15.08 1.93 -8.38
CA LEU A 114 -14.13 0.83 -8.23
C LEU A 114 -13.92 0.45 -6.76
N LEU A 115 -13.87 1.43 -5.87
CA LEU A 115 -13.78 1.19 -4.43
C LEU A 115 -14.93 0.31 -3.93
N LEU A 116 -16.17 0.71 -4.22
CA LEU A 116 -17.36 -0.01 -3.79
C LEU A 116 -17.46 -1.39 -4.43
N SER A 117 -17.19 -1.50 -5.74
CA SER A 117 -17.24 -2.77 -6.45
C SER A 117 -16.16 -3.75 -5.98
N LEU A 118 -14.97 -3.26 -5.62
CA LEU A 118 -13.89 -4.09 -5.06
C LEU A 118 -14.25 -4.60 -3.67
N TYR A 119 -14.84 -3.77 -2.80
CA TYR A 119 -15.35 -4.25 -1.50
C TYR A 119 -16.47 -5.28 -1.67
N LEU A 120 -17.41 -5.06 -2.58
CA LEU A 120 -18.45 -6.03 -2.90
C LEU A 120 -17.83 -7.37 -3.32
N LEU A 121 -16.83 -7.34 -4.18
CA LEU A 121 -16.11 -8.53 -4.62
C LEU A 121 -15.40 -9.25 -3.46
N ILE A 122 -14.71 -8.51 -2.59
CA ILE A 122 -14.03 -9.08 -1.42
C ILE A 122 -15.03 -9.76 -0.50
N ILE A 123 -16.14 -9.09 -0.17
CA ILE A 123 -17.17 -9.62 0.74
C ILE A 123 -17.80 -10.88 0.17
N THR A 124 -18.23 -10.87 -1.09
CA THR A 124 -18.85 -12.03 -1.72
C THR A 124 -17.90 -13.22 -1.82
N THR A 125 -16.62 -12.95 -2.11
CA THR A 125 -15.55 -13.96 -2.15
C THR A 125 -15.37 -14.60 -0.76
N ILE A 126 -15.28 -13.80 0.30
CA ILE A 126 -15.16 -14.30 1.67
C ILE A 126 -16.36 -15.15 2.07
N ILE A 127 -17.59 -14.72 1.72
CA ILE A 127 -18.82 -15.46 1.99
C ILE A 127 -18.82 -16.81 1.27
N TRP A 128 -18.36 -16.83 0.02
CA TRP A 128 -18.26 -18.06 -0.75
C TRP A 128 -17.24 -19.03 -0.15
N PHE A 129 -16.05 -18.56 0.21
CA PHE A 129 -15.01 -19.39 0.86
C PHE A 129 -15.43 -19.96 2.23
N LYS A 130 -16.25 -19.21 2.99
CA LYS A 130 -16.75 -19.70 4.30
C LYS A 130 -17.71 -20.89 4.17
N LYS A 131 -18.58 -20.86 3.18
CA LYS A 131 -19.56 -21.93 2.92
C LYS A 131 -19.77 -22.03 1.42
N PRO A 132 -19.01 -22.89 0.72
CA PRO A 132 -19.15 -23.08 -0.72
C PRO A 132 -20.56 -23.50 -1.11
N SER A 133 -21.22 -22.75 -1.97
CA SER A 133 -22.53 -23.06 -2.53
C SER A 133 -22.62 -22.49 -3.93
N PHE A 134 -23.37 -23.14 -4.81
CA PHE A 134 -23.57 -22.70 -6.20
C PHE A 134 -24.15 -21.28 -6.27
N ASN A 135 -25.16 -20.94 -5.47
CA ASN A 135 -25.74 -19.61 -5.44
C ASN A 135 -24.74 -18.53 -5.01
N ARG A 136 -23.85 -18.85 -4.05
CA ARG A 136 -22.80 -17.91 -3.61
C ARG A 136 -21.70 -17.74 -4.65
N LEU A 137 -21.38 -18.80 -5.40
CA LEU A 137 -20.49 -18.71 -6.54
C LEU A 137 -21.06 -17.75 -7.59
N ILE A 138 -22.35 -17.86 -7.92
CA ILE A 138 -23.01 -16.95 -8.86
C ILE A 138 -22.94 -15.50 -8.34
N MET A 139 -23.20 -15.26 -7.06
CA MET A 139 -23.06 -13.91 -6.47
C MET A 139 -21.64 -13.35 -6.62
N THR A 140 -20.62 -14.17 -6.40
CA THR A 140 -19.23 -13.78 -6.60
C THR A 140 -18.92 -13.48 -8.06
N LEU A 141 -19.41 -14.30 -8.99
CA LEU A 141 -19.24 -14.05 -10.44
C LEU A 141 -19.92 -12.75 -10.88
N ILE A 142 -21.12 -12.48 -10.37
CA ILE A 142 -21.79 -11.19 -10.63
C ILE A 142 -20.95 -10.02 -10.09
N ALA A 143 -20.40 -10.14 -8.89
CA ALA A 143 -19.53 -9.11 -8.33
C ALA A 143 -18.26 -8.89 -9.17
N VAL A 144 -17.67 -9.96 -9.73
CA VAL A 144 -16.55 -9.86 -10.68
C VAL A 144 -16.98 -9.08 -11.93
N LEU A 145 -18.14 -9.39 -12.50
CA LEU A 145 -18.64 -8.70 -13.70
C LEU A 145 -18.89 -7.20 -13.41
N ILE A 146 -19.46 -6.88 -12.26
CA ILE A 146 -19.66 -5.48 -11.83
C ILE A 146 -18.31 -4.76 -11.69
N PHE A 147 -17.32 -5.40 -11.06
CA PHE A 147 -15.98 -4.81 -10.95
C PHE A 147 -15.33 -4.60 -12.31
N LEU A 148 -15.38 -5.58 -13.20
CA LEU A 148 -14.84 -5.45 -14.56
C LEU A 148 -15.55 -4.35 -15.36
N PHE A 149 -16.87 -4.22 -15.22
CA PHE A 149 -17.63 -3.17 -15.87
C PHE A 149 -17.13 -1.77 -15.45
N PHE A 150 -17.01 -1.51 -14.15
CA PHE A 150 -16.49 -0.23 -13.65
C PHE A 150 -15.01 -0.03 -13.98
N TYR A 151 -14.22 -1.10 -14.03
CA TYR A 151 -12.82 -1.04 -14.44
C TYR A 151 -12.68 -0.57 -15.91
N PHE A 152 -13.43 -1.17 -16.83
CA PHE A 152 -13.43 -0.75 -18.23
C PHE A 152 -14.01 0.64 -18.42
N GLN A 153 -15.07 0.98 -17.71
CA GLN A 153 -15.64 2.33 -17.75
C GLN A 153 -14.61 3.38 -17.31
N ASN A 154 -13.91 3.13 -16.20
CA ASN A 154 -12.88 4.03 -15.70
C ASN A 154 -11.72 4.15 -16.70
N TYR A 155 -11.28 3.03 -17.27
CA TYR A 155 -10.23 3.00 -18.29
C TYR A 155 -10.59 3.86 -19.51
N TRP A 156 -11.78 3.70 -20.06
CA TRP A 156 -12.24 4.47 -21.20
C TRP A 156 -12.44 5.95 -20.88
N THR A 157 -12.88 6.28 -19.69
CA THR A 157 -13.02 7.67 -19.25
C THR A 157 -11.67 8.38 -19.22
N ILE A 158 -10.64 7.71 -18.69
CA ILE A 158 -9.28 8.26 -18.63
C ILE A 158 -8.68 8.43 -20.02
N GLU A 159 -8.85 7.43 -20.89
CA GLU A 159 -8.30 7.46 -22.24
C GLU A 159 -8.90 8.58 -23.11
N LYS A 160 -10.18 8.91 -22.89
CA LYS A 160 -10.89 9.99 -23.60
C LYS A 160 -10.76 11.35 -22.94
N HIS A 161 -10.27 11.41 -21.71
CA HIS A 161 -10.16 12.68 -20.98
C HIS A 161 -9.04 13.54 -21.57
N SER A 162 -9.40 14.72 -22.05
CA SER A 162 -8.45 15.76 -22.49
C SER A 162 -8.43 16.88 -21.47
N GLU A 163 -7.24 17.22 -21.00
CA GLU A 163 -7.02 18.31 -20.06
C GLU A 163 -5.98 19.28 -20.63
N LEU A 164 -6.25 20.56 -20.47
CA LEU A 164 -5.30 21.60 -20.81
C LEU A 164 -4.75 22.18 -19.50
N ILE A 165 -3.48 21.92 -19.25
CA ILE A 165 -2.78 22.34 -18.05
C ILE A 165 -1.88 23.51 -18.40
N VAL A 166 -2.09 24.64 -17.74
CA VAL A 166 -1.29 25.84 -17.93
C VAL A 166 -0.34 26.00 -16.75
N PHE A 167 0.95 25.82 -17.00
CA PHE A 167 1.99 26.05 -15.99
C PHE A 167 2.49 27.49 -16.11
N ASN A 168 2.40 28.24 -15.01
CA ASN A 168 2.98 29.56 -14.91
C ASN A 168 4.42 29.44 -14.39
N CYS A 169 5.39 29.36 -15.29
CA CYS A 169 6.81 29.39 -14.96
C CYS A 169 7.33 30.83 -15.12
N PHE A 170 8.15 31.28 -14.17
CA PHE A 170 8.74 32.63 -14.12
C PHE A 170 9.08 33.19 -15.51
N LYS A 171 8.31 34.18 -16.00
CA LYS A 171 8.38 34.83 -17.32
C LYS A 171 7.90 34.02 -18.54
N ASN A 172 7.51 32.75 -18.41
CA ASN A 172 7.06 31.94 -19.55
C ASN A 172 5.83 31.12 -19.14
N THR A 173 4.92 30.98 -20.08
CA THR A 173 3.75 30.11 -19.92
C THR A 173 3.99 28.83 -20.70
N ILE A 174 3.91 27.68 -20.04
CA ILE A 174 3.95 26.38 -20.68
C ILE A 174 2.53 25.83 -20.70
N ILE A 175 2.03 25.49 -21.87
CA ILE A 175 0.74 24.87 -22.06
C ILE A 175 0.98 23.38 -22.33
N ALA A 176 0.49 22.53 -21.45
CA ALA A 176 0.49 21.09 -21.66
C ALA A 176 -0.90 20.62 -22.00
N GLU A 177 -1.05 20.00 -23.14
CA GLU A 177 -2.28 19.28 -23.52
C GLU A 177 -2.09 17.80 -23.22
N ARG A 178 -2.91 17.28 -22.33
CA ARG A 178 -2.95 15.87 -21.99
C ARG A 178 -4.14 15.22 -22.67
N ILE A 179 -3.91 14.22 -23.49
CA ILE A 179 -4.94 13.36 -24.08
C ILE A 179 -4.69 11.93 -23.60
N GLY A 180 -5.49 11.46 -22.65
CA GLY A 180 -5.28 10.16 -22.03
C GLY A 180 -3.92 10.06 -21.31
N LYS A 181 -3.02 9.21 -21.81
CA LYS A 181 -1.66 9.01 -21.29
C LYS A 181 -0.61 9.87 -21.99
N ASN A 182 -0.94 10.48 -23.11
CA ASN A 182 -0.01 11.27 -23.89
C ASN A 182 -0.06 12.74 -23.47
N ILE A 183 1.09 13.34 -23.29
CA ILE A 183 1.25 14.75 -22.93
C ILE A 183 2.01 15.44 -24.06
N THR A 184 1.39 16.43 -24.67
CA THR A 184 2.02 17.34 -25.65
C THR A 184 2.28 18.66 -24.96
N LEU A 185 3.56 19.08 -24.97
CA LEU A 185 3.99 20.35 -24.38
C LEU A 185 4.12 21.39 -25.49
N ASN A 186 3.33 22.44 -25.41
CA ASN A 186 3.46 23.63 -26.23
C ASN A 186 4.16 24.72 -25.42
N THR A 187 5.40 25.00 -25.75
CA THR A 187 6.24 26.01 -25.09
C THR A 187 6.86 26.95 -26.10
N SER A 188 7.23 28.16 -25.67
CA SER A 188 7.97 29.09 -26.52
C SER A 188 9.42 28.57 -26.80
N ASP A 189 9.93 28.80 -28.01
CA ASP A 189 11.24 28.34 -28.49
C ASP A 189 12.43 28.69 -27.58
N SER A 190 12.30 29.68 -26.70
CA SER A 190 13.33 30.09 -25.75
C SER A 190 13.65 29.05 -24.68
N LEU A 191 12.67 28.18 -24.32
CA LEU A 191 12.86 27.15 -23.29
C LEU A 191 13.43 25.84 -23.84
N LEU A 192 13.14 25.50 -25.08
CA LEU A 192 13.69 24.33 -25.75
C LEU A 192 15.21 24.41 -25.94
N LYS A 193 15.76 25.62 -26.17
CA LYS A 193 17.19 25.87 -26.32
C LYS A 193 17.99 25.78 -25.02
N THR A 194 17.33 25.80 -23.85
CA THR A 194 18.01 25.72 -22.54
C THR A 194 18.18 24.27 -22.06
N SER A 195 17.37 23.35 -22.56
CA SER A 195 17.41 21.92 -22.20
C SER A 195 18.57 21.16 -22.87
N ASP A 196 19.13 21.65 -23.96
CA ASP A 196 20.23 20.99 -24.69
C ASP A 196 21.64 21.33 -24.15
N LYS A 197 21.73 22.02 -23.01
CA LYS A 197 23.02 22.48 -22.45
C LYS A 197 23.38 21.94 -21.06
N ASN A 198 22.69 20.88 -20.56
CA ASN A 198 23.07 20.22 -19.30
C ASN A 198 23.28 18.73 -19.48
#